data_d467414f58413ce762b468cc63bf50a6
#
_entry.id   d467414f58413ce762b468cc63bf50a6
#
_cell.length_a   1.000
_cell.length_b   1.000
_cell.length_c   1.000
_cell.angle_alpha   90.00
_cell.angle_beta   90.00
_cell.angle_gamma   90.00
#
_symmetry.space_group_name_H-M   'P 1'
#
loop_
_entity.id
_entity.type
_entity.pdbx_description
1 polymer ?
#
loop_
_entity_poly.entity_id
_entity_poly.type
_entity_poly.pdbx_seq_one_letter_code
_entity_poly.pdbx_strand_id
1 'polypeptide(L)'
;MSCLFNSYDPYFKQPFGAVRAGQSVHLTLRIPEELGYVDPHLVIQKEGKYDVPVHYRMKFDGQTPKQNHFSVDLTLNDVGLYFYYFDLYPDFRRIVRGPDNCGVVSWQEGEKWQITVYEADFRTPETFKGKVFYQIFPDRFCEGVENKPMPFPDRLYQADKHAEPFWQPNETGGHLNEDYFGGDLKGIQLKLPYLHEMGVDYLYLNPIFEAHSNHRYNTADYLNVDPLLGTNEDFETLCKEAAKYGIGIVLDGVFSHTGSDSRYFNREGRYGEGGAYRDPNSPYRSWYDFDPKYKGGYRSWWGFETLPEVNEETPSFVEFITGKGGVIDTWLRRGAAGFRLDVADELPDAFIEKIRAAVKRVSPEKFLLGEVWEDATTKYGFGHRRTYLLGKGLDSVMNYPFKNAVLDFVKGKPAQQAAGEILSICEHYPAPAINTALNFLSTHDTERALTVIADEPANGRGREWQSGRNVSGEAYEEGMLRLRMAYAIIYTLPGLPCLYYGDEIGMQGYRDPFNRGYYCWDSHEERLKPVLAQLAQLRHSCEAFRTGALRVLRAEGGVLHYQRVGATETAEIIVNRSEHIIVEPLASGKHTEVNPMGFTIVVEENGHNPNHSYYDIQ
;
A
#
# COMPACT_ATOMS: atom_id res chain seq x y z
N MET A 1 -28.40 22.48 2.43
CA MET A 1 -28.19 22.79 3.86
C MET A 1 -26.69 23.00 4.07
N SER A 2 -26.29 23.97 4.86
CA SER A 2 -24.87 24.14 5.21
C SER A 2 -24.41 22.94 6.03
N CYS A 3 -23.20 22.45 5.79
CA CYS A 3 -22.62 21.35 6.53
C CYS A 3 -22.44 21.74 8.01
N LEU A 4 -22.91 20.89 8.94
CA LEU A 4 -22.88 21.19 10.38
C LEU A 4 -21.49 20.87 10.97
N PHE A 5 -20.85 19.85 10.44
CA PHE A 5 -19.53 19.36 10.80
C PHE A 5 -18.96 18.55 9.64
N ASN A 6 -17.66 18.69 9.37
CA ASN A 6 -16.94 17.86 8.42
C ASN A 6 -15.49 17.72 8.90
N SER A 7 -15.08 16.52 9.29
CA SER A 7 -13.75 16.28 9.82
C SER A 7 -12.61 16.46 8.79
N TYR A 8 -12.95 16.54 7.50
CA TYR A 8 -11.98 16.82 6.43
C TYR A 8 -11.68 18.32 6.26
N ASP A 9 -12.53 19.19 6.80
CA ASP A 9 -12.35 20.64 6.73
C ASP A 9 -11.62 21.13 8.00
N PRO A 10 -10.43 21.79 7.85
CA PRO A 10 -9.68 22.34 8.98
C PRO A 10 -10.44 23.36 9.85
N TYR A 11 -11.52 23.92 9.34
CA TYR A 11 -12.40 24.74 10.17
C TYR A 11 -13.07 23.95 11.28
N PHE A 12 -13.47 22.70 11.01
CA PHE A 12 -14.23 21.88 11.95
C PHE A 12 -13.35 21.00 12.84
N LYS A 13 -12.19 20.57 12.34
CA LYS A 13 -11.27 19.68 13.06
C LYS A 13 -9.81 20.07 12.84
N GLN A 14 -9.10 20.36 13.92
CA GLN A 14 -7.67 20.67 13.94
C GLN A 14 -6.97 19.86 15.04
N PRO A 15 -5.85 19.17 14.70
CA PRO A 15 -5.34 18.95 13.33
C PRO A 15 -6.23 18.01 12.52
N PHE A 16 -6.10 18.06 11.20
CA PHE A 16 -6.65 17.03 10.33
C PHE A 16 -5.88 15.72 10.56
N GLY A 17 -6.59 14.58 10.44
CA GLY A 17 -6.00 13.26 10.50
C GLY A 17 -5.89 12.67 11.91
N ALA A 18 -5.08 11.62 12.01
CA ALA A 18 -4.72 10.95 13.26
C ALA A 18 -3.85 11.86 14.13
N VAL A 19 -3.89 11.67 15.44
CA VAL A 19 -3.18 12.50 16.40
C VAL A 19 -2.24 11.68 17.28
N ARG A 20 -1.17 12.32 17.77
CA ARG A 20 -0.25 11.71 18.73
C ARG A 20 -0.93 11.64 20.11
N ALA A 21 -0.60 10.61 20.87
CA ALA A 21 -0.98 10.56 22.28
C ALA A 21 -0.50 11.84 23.00
N GLY A 22 -1.43 12.51 23.71
CA GLY A 22 -1.18 13.78 24.40
C GLY A 22 -1.30 15.03 23.52
N GLN A 23 -1.62 14.91 22.23
CA GLN A 23 -1.86 16.05 21.36
C GLN A 23 -3.29 16.58 21.53
N SER A 24 -3.45 17.90 21.58
CA SER A 24 -4.78 18.55 21.61
C SER A 24 -5.47 18.46 20.26
N VAL A 25 -6.77 18.24 20.30
CA VAL A 25 -7.69 18.28 19.15
C VAL A 25 -8.74 19.35 19.39
N HIS A 26 -8.90 20.26 18.45
CA HIS A 26 -9.94 21.28 18.45
C HIS A 26 -11.06 20.86 17.49
N LEU A 27 -12.31 20.85 17.99
CA LEU A 27 -13.50 20.56 17.20
C LEU A 27 -14.47 21.74 17.24
N THR A 28 -15.02 22.10 16.08
CA THR A 28 -16.01 23.17 15.93
C THR A 28 -17.29 22.63 15.31
N LEU A 29 -18.45 23.09 15.77
CA LEU A 29 -19.77 22.87 15.17
C LEU A 29 -20.36 24.17 14.64
N ARG A 30 -21.08 24.08 13.52
CA ARG A 30 -22.01 25.12 13.05
C ARG A 30 -23.44 24.64 13.21
N ILE A 31 -24.22 25.36 14.02
CA ILE A 31 -25.61 25.03 14.31
C ILE A 31 -26.52 26.12 13.74
N PRO A 32 -27.39 25.81 12.75
CA PRO A 32 -28.36 26.76 12.22
C PRO A 32 -29.32 27.24 13.29
N GLU A 33 -29.67 28.54 13.31
CA GLU A 33 -30.60 29.13 14.26
C GLU A 33 -31.99 28.47 14.21
N GLU A 34 -32.40 27.95 13.05
CA GLU A 34 -33.66 27.22 12.85
C GLU A 34 -33.78 25.93 13.70
N LEU A 35 -32.67 25.40 14.19
CA LEU A 35 -32.69 24.28 15.14
C LEU A 35 -33.11 24.69 16.55
N GLY A 36 -33.29 25.99 16.81
CA GLY A 36 -33.65 26.54 18.10
C GLY A 36 -32.50 26.52 19.11
N TYR A 37 -32.86 26.67 20.39
CA TYR A 37 -31.87 26.58 21.47
C TYR A 37 -31.34 25.13 21.58
N VAL A 38 -30.04 24.99 21.52
CA VAL A 38 -29.35 23.73 21.73
C VAL A 38 -28.11 23.92 22.60
N ASP A 39 -27.78 22.90 23.39
CA ASP A 39 -26.55 22.80 24.19
C ASP A 39 -25.78 21.59 23.68
N PRO A 40 -24.85 21.78 22.74
CA PRO A 40 -24.17 20.65 22.08
C PRO A 40 -23.07 20.07 22.97
N HIS A 41 -22.99 18.74 22.99
CA HIS A 41 -21.98 17.96 23.67
C HIS A 41 -21.27 17.02 22.69
N LEU A 42 -19.96 17.07 22.66
CA LEU A 42 -19.16 16.04 22.04
C LEU A 42 -19.28 14.76 22.86
N VAL A 43 -19.65 13.66 22.23
CA VAL A 43 -19.66 12.32 22.82
C VAL A 43 -18.57 11.51 22.15
N ILE A 44 -17.56 11.09 22.90
CA ILE A 44 -16.41 10.34 22.39
C ILE A 44 -16.17 9.10 23.23
N GLN A 45 -15.87 8.00 22.56
CA GLN A 45 -15.62 6.70 23.18
C GLN A 45 -14.38 6.06 22.55
N LYS A 46 -13.44 5.63 23.37
CA LYS A 46 -12.37 4.74 22.95
C LYS A 46 -12.95 3.36 22.62
N GLU A 47 -12.47 2.71 21.58
CA GLU A 47 -12.87 1.34 21.25
C GLU A 47 -12.25 0.36 22.26
N GLY A 48 -13.13 -0.38 22.96
CA GLY A 48 -12.72 -1.40 23.93
C GLY A 48 -13.92 -1.94 24.68
N LYS A 49 -13.75 -3.11 25.31
CA LYS A 49 -14.87 -3.83 25.95
C LYS A 49 -15.46 -3.10 27.15
N TYR A 50 -14.69 -2.23 27.81
CA TYR A 50 -15.07 -1.57 29.07
C TYR A 50 -15.07 -0.04 28.99
N ASP A 51 -14.81 0.53 27.81
CA ASP A 51 -14.72 1.97 27.68
C ASP A 51 -16.11 2.61 27.61
N VAL A 52 -16.35 3.58 28.48
CA VAL A 52 -17.61 4.31 28.59
C VAL A 52 -17.48 5.60 27.78
N PRO A 53 -18.54 6.03 27.04
CA PRO A 53 -18.54 7.32 26.36
C PRO A 53 -18.29 8.47 27.35
N VAL A 54 -17.43 9.40 26.96
CA VAL A 54 -17.16 10.64 27.69
C VAL A 54 -17.87 11.79 26.99
N HIS A 55 -18.53 12.63 27.76
CA HIS A 55 -19.27 13.77 27.25
C HIS A 55 -18.54 15.07 27.60
N TYR A 56 -18.25 15.88 26.57
CA TYR A 56 -17.65 17.20 26.71
C TYR A 56 -18.66 18.25 26.24
N ARG A 57 -19.11 19.10 27.15
CA ARG A 57 -19.96 20.25 26.79
C ARG A 57 -19.16 21.19 25.90
N MET A 58 -19.71 21.58 24.74
CA MET A 58 -19.11 22.54 23.86
C MET A 58 -19.38 23.97 24.30
N LYS A 59 -18.42 24.86 24.09
CA LYS A 59 -18.54 26.28 24.42
C LYS A 59 -19.11 27.03 23.23
N PHE A 60 -19.97 27.99 23.47
CA PHE A 60 -20.37 28.95 22.46
C PHE A 60 -19.18 29.82 22.07
N ASP A 61 -18.85 29.87 20.78
CA ASP A 61 -17.63 30.47 20.22
C ASP A 61 -17.96 31.63 19.26
N GLY A 62 -19.23 32.03 19.20
CA GLY A 62 -19.70 33.13 18.38
C GLY A 62 -20.84 32.75 17.43
N GLN A 63 -21.23 33.72 16.61
CA GLN A 63 -22.29 33.54 15.63
C GLN A 63 -21.96 34.25 14.32
N THR A 64 -22.48 33.73 13.24
CA THR A 64 -22.58 34.37 11.92
C THR A 64 -24.06 34.50 11.56
N PRO A 65 -24.46 35.24 10.54
CA PRO A 65 -25.86 35.31 10.14
C PRO A 65 -26.49 33.93 9.98
N LYS A 66 -27.50 33.61 10.80
CA LYS A 66 -28.26 32.35 10.84
C LYS A 66 -27.50 31.11 11.36
N GLN A 67 -26.30 31.25 11.94
CA GLN A 67 -25.56 30.12 12.48
C GLN A 67 -24.86 30.46 13.80
N ASN A 68 -24.97 29.56 14.76
CA ASN A 68 -24.21 29.56 16.01
C ASN A 68 -23.02 28.63 15.90
N HIS A 69 -21.87 29.04 16.44
CA HIS A 69 -20.63 28.29 16.45
C HIS A 69 -20.34 27.80 17.87
N PHE A 70 -19.95 26.55 17.99
CA PHE A 70 -19.56 25.94 19.24
C PHE A 70 -18.24 25.21 19.07
N SER A 71 -17.38 25.23 20.08
CA SER A 71 -16.09 24.59 20.03
C SER A 71 -15.77 23.79 21.30
N VAL A 72 -14.87 22.84 21.17
CA VAL A 72 -14.29 22.07 22.28
C VAL A 72 -12.86 21.67 21.97
N ASP A 73 -12.00 21.78 22.99
CA ASP A 73 -10.65 21.24 22.98
C ASP A 73 -10.61 19.97 23.81
N LEU A 74 -9.98 18.92 23.30
CA LEU A 74 -9.78 17.67 24.02
C LEU A 74 -8.36 17.16 23.81
N THR A 75 -7.84 16.41 24.79
CA THR A 75 -6.54 15.74 24.71
C THR A 75 -6.73 14.26 24.99
N LEU A 76 -6.28 13.42 24.04
CA LEU A 76 -6.39 11.97 24.13
C LEU A 76 -4.99 11.39 24.42
N ASN A 77 -4.83 10.73 25.56
CA ASN A 77 -3.54 10.24 26.02
C ASN A 77 -3.31 8.76 25.69
N ASP A 78 -4.38 7.99 25.56
CA ASP A 78 -4.27 6.54 25.35
C ASP A 78 -4.29 6.21 23.86
N VAL A 79 -3.31 5.46 23.42
CA VAL A 79 -3.22 4.97 22.02
C VAL A 79 -4.40 4.05 21.71
N GLY A 80 -4.98 4.19 20.52
CA GLY A 80 -6.10 3.39 20.04
C GLY A 80 -7.05 4.17 19.15
N LEU A 81 -8.19 3.56 18.83
CA LEU A 81 -9.24 4.19 18.05
C LEU A 81 -10.29 4.80 18.98
N TYR A 82 -10.74 5.99 18.60
CA TYR A 82 -11.84 6.69 19.23
C TYR A 82 -12.90 6.99 18.19
N PHE A 83 -14.17 6.82 18.58
CA PHE A 83 -15.32 7.15 17.76
C PHE A 83 -16.15 8.24 18.44
N TYR A 84 -16.61 9.22 17.67
CA TYR A 84 -17.33 10.36 18.23
C TYR A 84 -18.51 10.82 17.37
N TYR A 85 -19.43 11.50 18.02
CA TYR A 85 -20.60 12.19 17.47
C TYR A 85 -20.99 13.33 18.43
N PHE A 86 -22.06 14.06 18.14
CA PHE A 86 -22.48 15.15 19.02
C PHE A 86 -23.94 14.95 19.44
N ASP A 87 -24.23 15.12 20.75
CA ASP A 87 -25.58 15.18 21.30
C ASP A 87 -26.02 16.63 21.42
N LEU A 88 -27.28 16.91 21.07
CA LEU A 88 -27.90 18.22 21.17
C LEU A 88 -28.96 18.19 22.29
N TYR A 89 -28.68 18.84 23.41
CA TYR A 89 -29.63 18.98 24.51
C TYR A 89 -30.52 20.21 24.30
N PRO A 90 -31.77 20.25 24.86
CA PRO A 90 -32.35 19.26 25.77
C PRO A 90 -33.10 18.10 25.09
N ASP A 91 -33.26 18.09 23.78
CA ASP A 91 -34.15 17.16 23.09
C ASP A 91 -33.45 15.86 22.62
N PHE A 92 -32.13 15.69 22.88
CA PHE A 92 -31.34 14.51 22.58
C PHE A 92 -31.24 14.16 21.08
N ARG A 93 -31.44 15.13 20.18
CA ARG A 93 -31.03 14.99 18.81
C ARG A 93 -29.51 14.79 18.73
N ARG A 94 -29.06 14.13 17.69
CA ARG A 94 -27.64 13.90 17.47
C ARG A 94 -27.17 14.50 16.14
N ILE A 95 -25.91 14.89 16.06
CA ILE A 95 -25.25 15.11 14.80
C ILE A 95 -24.36 13.90 14.59
N VAL A 96 -24.66 13.12 13.55
CA VAL A 96 -23.97 11.90 13.15
C VAL A 96 -23.33 12.09 11.78
N ARG A 97 -22.36 11.26 11.44
CA ARG A 97 -21.70 11.31 10.13
C ARG A 97 -22.67 10.89 9.02
N GLY A 98 -22.95 11.81 8.13
CA GLY A 98 -23.76 11.59 6.93
C GLY A 98 -22.93 11.36 5.68
N PRO A 99 -23.60 11.33 4.51
CA PRO A 99 -22.91 11.28 3.23
C PRO A 99 -21.88 12.40 3.09
N ASP A 100 -20.83 12.16 2.30
CA ASP A 100 -19.74 13.12 2.06
C ASP A 100 -19.07 13.65 3.34
N ASN A 101 -19.10 12.84 4.41
CA ASN A 101 -18.55 13.17 5.74
C ASN A 101 -19.22 14.38 6.43
N CYS A 102 -20.29 14.92 5.86
CA CYS A 102 -21.05 16.02 6.48
C CYS A 102 -21.93 15.55 7.63
N GLY A 103 -21.93 16.31 8.72
CA GLY A 103 -22.80 16.07 9.88
C GLY A 103 -24.27 16.30 9.54
N VAL A 104 -25.12 15.35 9.87
CA VAL A 104 -26.57 15.42 9.71
C VAL A 104 -27.27 15.24 11.06
N VAL A 105 -28.39 15.97 11.26
CA VAL A 105 -29.21 15.81 12.47
C VAL A 105 -30.02 14.52 12.39
N SER A 106 -29.97 13.72 13.44
CA SER A 106 -30.68 12.45 13.56
C SER A 106 -31.29 12.29 14.96
N TRP A 107 -32.44 11.61 15.04
CA TRP A 107 -33.04 11.14 16.29
C TRP A 107 -32.59 9.73 16.69
N GLN A 108 -31.85 9.09 15.80
CA GLN A 108 -31.35 7.71 15.97
C GLN A 108 -29.83 7.68 16.00
N GLU A 109 -29.28 6.55 16.41
CA GLU A 109 -27.87 6.26 16.21
C GLU A 109 -27.54 6.26 14.72
N GLY A 110 -26.32 6.68 14.39
CA GLY A 110 -25.81 6.74 13.03
C GLY A 110 -24.30 6.52 13.00
N GLU A 111 -23.71 6.71 11.82
CA GLU A 111 -22.28 6.61 11.64
C GLU A 111 -21.54 7.63 12.52
N LYS A 112 -20.38 7.23 13.02
CA LYS A 112 -19.51 8.06 13.86
C LYS A 112 -18.27 8.46 13.09
N TRP A 113 -17.65 9.59 13.46
CA TRP A 113 -16.30 9.93 13.01
C TRP A 113 -15.26 9.19 13.85
N GLN A 114 -14.10 8.98 13.27
CA GLN A 114 -12.97 8.32 13.92
C GLN A 114 -11.86 9.33 14.26
N ILE A 115 -11.21 9.14 15.40
CA ILE A 115 -9.89 9.70 15.71
C ILE A 115 -8.97 8.52 16.03
N THR A 116 -7.91 8.38 15.26
CA THR A 116 -6.82 7.45 15.56
C THR A 116 -5.79 8.15 16.42
N VAL A 117 -5.50 7.59 17.59
CA VAL A 117 -4.43 8.06 18.48
C VAL A 117 -3.27 7.08 18.42
N TYR A 118 -2.06 7.57 18.09
CA TYR A 118 -0.87 6.76 17.93
C TYR A 118 0.24 7.17 18.88
N GLU A 119 1.26 6.30 19.05
CA GLU A 119 2.41 6.53 19.95
C GLU A 119 3.06 7.88 19.63
N ALA A 120 3.34 8.67 20.68
CA ALA A 120 3.85 10.03 20.54
C ALA A 120 5.24 10.08 19.86
N ASP A 121 6.02 9.04 19.99
CA ASP A 121 7.36 8.87 19.43
C ASP A 121 7.39 8.07 18.12
N PHE A 122 6.22 7.68 17.59
CA PHE A 122 6.14 6.94 16.33
C PHE A 122 6.80 7.72 15.19
N ARG A 123 7.77 7.09 14.57
CA ARG A 123 8.52 7.61 13.41
C ARG A 123 8.72 6.51 12.40
N THR A 124 8.77 6.92 11.15
CA THR A 124 9.15 6.08 10.00
C THR A 124 10.46 6.59 9.41
N PRO A 125 11.23 5.75 8.71
CA PRO A 125 12.52 6.14 8.14
C PRO A 125 12.41 7.36 7.25
N GLU A 126 13.25 8.37 7.49
CA GLU A 126 13.27 9.61 6.71
C GLU A 126 13.77 9.39 5.29
N THR A 127 14.64 8.41 5.08
CA THR A 127 15.24 8.07 3.79
C THR A 127 14.20 7.57 2.77
N PHE A 128 13.02 7.14 3.22
CA PHE A 128 11.96 6.66 2.34
C PHE A 128 10.96 7.75 1.91
N LYS A 129 10.79 8.81 2.70
CA LYS A 129 9.80 9.86 2.41
C LYS A 129 10.07 10.58 1.09
N GLY A 130 9.06 10.67 0.25
CA GLY A 130 9.12 11.31 -1.07
C GLY A 130 9.74 10.43 -2.16
N LYS A 131 10.06 9.17 -1.87
CA LYS A 131 10.77 8.25 -2.75
C LYS A 131 9.83 7.46 -3.65
N VAL A 132 10.39 6.87 -4.72
CA VAL A 132 9.69 6.09 -5.74
C VAL A 132 10.14 4.64 -5.67
N PHE A 133 9.18 3.73 -5.65
CA PHE A 133 9.38 2.30 -5.66
C PHE A 133 9.13 1.68 -7.04
N TYR A 134 9.77 0.55 -7.27
CA TYR A 134 9.52 -0.30 -8.42
C TYR A 134 9.47 -1.76 -7.96
N GLN A 135 8.35 -2.44 -8.18
CA GLN A 135 8.17 -3.83 -7.80
C GLN A 135 8.61 -4.75 -8.94
N ILE A 136 9.47 -5.71 -8.62
CA ILE A 136 9.98 -6.72 -9.56
C ILE A 136 9.55 -8.12 -9.12
N PHE A 137 8.98 -8.89 -10.06
CA PHE A 137 8.88 -10.33 -9.97
C PHE A 137 10.15 -10.94 -10.60
N PRO A 138 11.13 -11.42 -9.81
CA PRO A 138 12.49 -11.64 -10.30
C PRO A 138 12.61 -12.56 -11.50
N ASP A 139 11.88 -13.68 -11.49
CA ASP A 139 11.87 -14.64 -12.60
C ASP A 139 11.38 -14.06 -13.94
N ARG A 140 10.57 -12.97 -13.87
CA ARG A 140 9.86 -12.41 -15.03
C ARG A 140 10.40 -11.07 -15.51
N PHE A 141 11.52 -10.60 -14.96
CA PHE A 141 12.02 -9.27 -15.27
C PHE A 141 13.12 -9.25 -16.33
N CYS A 142 14.27 -9.85 -16.03
CA CYS A 142 15.40 -9.88 -16.94
C CYS A 142 16.30 -11.07 -16.65
N GLU A 143 16.63 -11.84 -17.66
CA GLU A 143 17.62 -12.91 -17.60
C GLU A 143 19.03 -12.33 -17.78
N GLY A 144 19.89 -12.50 -16.78
CA GLY A 144 21.26 -12.01 -16.79
C GLY A 144 22.29 -13.13 -17.00
N VAL A 145 21.92 -14.37 -16.67
CA VAL A 145 22.75 -15.56 -16.85
C VAL A 145 22.01 -16.56 -17.72
N GLU A 146 22.51 -16.80 -18.92
CA GLU A 146 21.93 -17.76 -19.85
C GLU A 146 22.25 -19.22 -19.47
N ASN A 147 21.40 -20.15 -19.92
CA ASN A 147 21.59 -21.59 -19.78
C ASN A 147 21.85 -22.09 -18.35
N LYS A 148 21.13 -21.53 -17.40
CA LYS A 148 21.18 -21.97 -16.00
C LYS A 148 20.75 -23.44 -15.88
N PRO A 149 21.49 -24.24 -15.09
CA PRO A 149 21.04 -25.60 -14.79
C PRO A 149 19.77 -25.54 -13.95
N MET A 150 18.75 -26.34 -14.34
CA MET A 150 17.56 -26.52 -13.52
C MET A 150 17.90 -27.40 -12.32
N PRO A 151 17.74 -26.90 -11.08
CA PRO A 151 18.12 -27.64 -9.87
C PRO A 151 17.20 -28.85 -9.60
N PHE A 152 16.01 -28.83 -10.16
CA PHE A 152 15.03 -29.92 -10.04
C PHE A 152 14.45 -30.27 -11.43
N PRO A 153 14.23 -31.55 -11.73
CA PRO A 153 13.80 -32.00 -13.06
C PRO A 153 12.34 -31.62 -13.39
N ASP A 154 11.55 -31.25 -12.41
CA ASP A 154 10.16 -30.86 -12.54
C ASP A 154 9.99 -29.34 -12.73
N ARG A 155 11.04 -28.54 -12.69
CA ARG A 155 11.03 -27.12 -13.07
C ARG A 155 11.16 -26.99 -14.59
N LEU A 156 10.23 -26.25 -15.20
CA LEU A 156 10.12 -26.10 -16.65
C LEU A 156 10.66 -24.72 -17.08
N TYR A 157 11.76 -24.73 -17.85
CA TYR A 157 12.28 -23.50 -18.42
C TYR A 157 11.48 -23.08 -19.65
N GLN A 158 10.97 -21.84 -19.65
CA GLN A 158 10.28 -21.23 -20.77
C GLN A 158 11.26 -20.40 -21.61
N ALA A 159 11.60 -20.95 -22.79
CA ALA A 159 12.53 -20.29 -23.70
C ALA A 159 11.90 -19.10 -24.45
N ASP A 160 10.60 -19.22 -24.79
CA ASP A 160 9.86 -18.14 -25.40
C ASP A 160 9.44 -17.11 -24.35
N LYS A 161 10.09 -15.95 -24.36
CA LYS A 161 9.82 -14.85 -23.41
C LYS A 161 8.49 -14.13 -23.64
N HIS A 162 7.87 -14.35 -24.81
CA HIS A 162 6.55 -13.81 -25.13
C HIS A 162 5.42 -14.80 -24.83
N ALA A 163 5.75 -16.03 -24.45
CA ALA A 163 4.75 -17.02 -24.09
C ALA A 163 3.94 -16.56 -22.87
N GLU A 164 2.67 -16.90 -22.88
CA GLU A 164 1.83 -16.72 -21.70
C GLU A 164 2.31 -17.66 -20.58
N PRO A 165 2.34 -17.19 -19.31
CA PRO A 165 2.63 -18.08 -18.18
C PRO A 165 1.69 -19.28 -18.15
N PHE A 166 2.21 -20.43 -17.73
CA PHE A 166 1.45 -21.68 -17.71
C PHE A 166 0.27 -21.59 -16.72
N TRP A 167 -0.94 -21.79 -17.21
CA TRP A 167 -2.17 -21.58 -16.44
C TRP A 167 -3.07 -22.81 -16.38
N GLN A 168 -2.79 -23.84 -17.19
CA GLN A 168 -3.62 -25.05 -17.24
C GLN A 168 -3.43 -25.86 -15.95
N PRO A 169 -4.52 -26.44 -15.40
CA PRO A 169 -4.43 -27.28 -14.24
C PRO A 169 -3.72 -28.60 -14.59
N ASN A 170 -3.03 -29.17 -13.60
CA ASN A 170 -2.49 -30.52 -13.68
C ASN A 170 -3.63 -31.57 -13.58
N GLU A 171 -3.27 -32.86 -13.62
CA GLU A 171 -4.21 -33.99 -13.55
C GLU A 171 -5.09 -33.98 -12.28
N THR A 172 -4.64 -33.33 -11.21
CA THR A 172 -5.40 -33.19 -9.94
C THR A 172 -6.20 -31.89 -9.85
N GLY A 173 -6.18 -31.05 -10.90
CA GLY A 173 -6.86 -29.77 -10.95
C GLY A 173 -6.09 -28.62 -10.27
N GLY A 174 -4.84 -28.86 -9.80
CA GLY A 174 -3.95 -27.84 -9.25
C GLY A 174 -3.15 -27.10 -10.32
N HIS A 175 -2.53 -25.99 -9.93
CA HIS A 175 -1.62 -25.24 -10.77
C HIS A 175 -0.19 -25.40 -10.23
N LEU A 176 0.74 -25.73 -11.12
CA LEU A 176 2.09 -26.15 -10.69
C LEU A 176 2.99 -24.99 -10.29
N ASN A 177 2.84 -23.79 -10.92
CA ASN A 177 3.74 -22.65 -10.73
C ASN A 177 5.23 -23.01 -10.89
N GLU A 178 5.54 -23.92 -11.82
CA GLU A 178 6.86 -24.51 -12.07
C GLU A 178 7.47 -24.09 -13.41
N ASP A 179 6.80 -23.16 -14.12
CA ASP A 179 7.31 -22.51 -15.34
C ASP A 179 8.21 -21.32 -14.97
N TYR A 180 9.44 -21.35 -15.48
CA TYR A 180 10.45 -20.32 -15.20
C TYR A 180 10.89 -19.65 -16.49
N PHE A 181 10.90 -18.32 -16.48
CA PHE A 181 11.37 -17.51 -17.61
C PHE A 181 12.83 -17.08 -17.48
N GLY A 182 13.48 -17.44 -16.39
CA GLY A 182 14.91 -17.29 -16.23
C GLY A 182 15.40 -15.93 -15.76
N GLY A 183 14.53 -14.99 -15.41
CA GLY A 183 14.94 -13.74 -14.76
C GLY A 183 15.72 -14.01 -13.47
N ASP A 184 16.70 -13.15 -13.15
CA ASP A 184 17.62 -13.35 -12.04
C ASP A 184 18.17 -12.04 -11.45
N LEU A 185 18.94 -12.15 -10.36
CA LEU A 185 19.55 -11.00 -9.70
C LEU A 185 20.57 -10.28 -10.60
N LYS A 186 21.25 -11.03 -11.45
CA LYS A 186 22.20 -10.46 -12.45
C LYS A 186 21.46 -9.65 -13.51
N GLY A 187 20.31 -10.13 -13.97
CA GLY A 187 19.44 -9.40 -14.89
C GLY A 187 18.91 -8.12 -14.30
N ILE A 188 18.50 -8.14 -13.02
CA ILE A 188 18.12 -6.92 -12.29
C ILE A 188 19.30 -5.95 -12.24
N GLN A 189 20.50 -6.44 -11.92
CA GLN A 189 21.72 -5.62 -11.89
C GLN A 189 21.99 -4.95 -13.25
N LEU A 190 21.81 -5.65 -14.36
CA LEU A 190 22.01 -5.09 -15.71
C LEU A 190 21.01 -3.97 -16.04
N LYS A 191 19.86 -3.95 -15.39
CA LYS A 191 18.79 -2.96 -15.61
C LYS A 191 18.80 -1.79 -14.61
N LEU A 192 19.77 -1.71 -13.71
CA LEU A 192 19.90 -0.58 -12.77
C LEU A 192 20.01 0.78 -13.46
N PRO A 193 20.74 0.96 -14.59
CA PRO A 193 20.72 2.23 -15.31
C PRO A 193 19.32 2.64 -15.76
N TYR A 194 18.55 1.72 -16.35
CA TYR A 194 17.17 1.94 -16.76
C TYR A 194 16.27 2.38 -15.59
N LEU A 195 16.37 1.67 -14.47
CA LEU A 195 15.59 1.97 -13.27
C LEU A 195 15.96 3.34 -12.68
N HIS A 196 17.23 3.70 -12.72
CA HIS A 196 17.69 5.01 -12.31
C HIS A 196 17.16 6.14 -13.22
N GLU A 197 17.18 5.95 -14.54
CA GLU A 197 16.60 6.90 -15.51
C GLU A 197 15.10 7.09 -15.31
N MET A 198 14.39 6.05 -14.84
CA MET A 198 12.98 6.14 -14.44
C MET A 198 12.76 6.84 -13.09
N GLY A 199 13.84 7.25 -12.39
CA GLY A 199 13.76 7.91 -11.09
C GLY A 199 13.40 6.98 -9.93
N VAL A 200 13.69 5.69 -10.06
CA VAL A 200 13.44 4.68 -9.00
C VAL A 200 14.46 4.84 -7.88
N ASP A 201 13.99 4.90 -6.63
CA ASP A 201 14.83 4.96 -5.42
C ASP A 201 14.89 3.62 -4.67
N TYR A 202 13.84 2.81 -4.76
CA TYR A 202 13.79 1.52 -4.09
C TYR A 202 13.18 0.44 -4.99
N LEU A 203 13.79 -0.74 -4.95
CA LEU A 203 13.19 -1.96 -5.52
C LEU A 203 12.47 -2.71 -4.42
N TYR A 204 11.23 -3.11 -4.67
CA TYR A 204 10.56 -4.15 -3.91
C TYR A 204 10.64 -5.44 -4.73
N LEU A 205 11.38 -6.42 -4.24
CA LEU A 205 11.51 -7.73 -4.86
C LEU A 205 10.50 -8.71 -4.27
N ASN A 206 9.68 -9.33 -5.11
CA ASN A 206 8.96 -10.54 -4.71
C ASN A 206 9.96 -11.59 -4.22
N PRO A 207 9.52 -12.66 -3.49
CA PRO A 207 10.43 -13.52 -2.75
C PRO A 207 11.63 -14.02 -3.56
N ILE A 208 12.82 -13.92 -2.96
CA ILE A 208 14.08 -14.37 -3.56
C ILE A 208 14.69 -15.59 -2.87
N PHE A 209 14.12 -16.00 -1.73
CA PHE A 209 14.64 -17.13 -0.97
C PHE A 209 14.40 -18.44 -1.69
N GLU A 210 15.24 -19.43 -1.42
CA GLU A 210 15.12 -20.77 -2.01
C GLU A 210 13.69 -21.29 -1.84
N ALA A 211 13.08 -21.70 -2.93
CA ALA A 211 11.74 -22.25 -2.99
C ALA A 211 11.57 -23.10 -4.24
N HIS A 212 10.49 -23.87 -4.35
CA HIS A 212 10.26 -24.74 -5.49
C HIS A 212 9.36 -24.12 -6.57
N SER A 213 8.52 -23.14 -6.23
CA SER A 213 7.66 -22.43 -7.18
C SER A 213 8.33 -21.18 -7.78
N ASN A 214 7.84 -20.75 -8.93
CA ASN A 214 8.31 -19.53 -9.60
C ASN A 214 8.06 -18.26 -8.79
N HIS A 215 7.01 -18.23 -7.96
CA HIS A 215 6.66 -17.09 -7.08
C HIS A 215 7.42 -17.08 -5.76
N ARG A 216 7.94 -18.22 -5.32
CA ARG A 216 8.78 -18.41 -4.11
C ARG A 216 8.10 -18.06 -2.78
N TYR A 217 6.77 -17.94 -2.73
CA TYR A 217 6.04 -17.79 -1.48
C TYR A 217 6.02 -19.07 -0.63
N ASN A 218 6.33 -20.22 -1.20
CA ASN A 218 6.55 -21.50 -0.49
C ASN A 218 8.01 -21.64 -0.08
N THR A 219 8.52 -20.75 0.76
CA THR A 219 9.93 -20.68 1.18
C THR A 219 10.45 -22.05 1.63
N ALA A 220 11.56 -22.48 1.04
CA ALA A 220 12.25 -23.73 1.38
C ALA A 220 13.49 -23.51 2.28
N ASP A 221 14.20 -22.41 2.09
CA ASP A 221 15.31 -22.00 2.95
C ASP A 221 15.38 -20.46 3.06
N TYR A 222 15.15 -19.93 4.26
CA TYR A 222 15.19 -18.49 4.54
C TYR A 222 16.59 -17.85 4.47
N LEU A 223 17.65 -18.65 4.51
CA LEU A 223 19.03 -18.16 4.60
C LEU A 223 19.78 -18.18 3.26
N ASN A 224 19.17 -18.72 2.23
CA ASN A 224 19.75 -18.82 0.90
C ASN A 224 18.86 -18.20 -0.18
N VAL A 225 19.48 -17.54 -1.14
CA VAL A 225 18.86 -17.14 -2.41
C VAL A 225 18.51 -18.38 -3.21
N ASP A 226 17.36 -18.38 -3.90
CA ASP A 226 17.00 -19.46 -4.83
C ASP A 226 18.07 -19.61 -5.92
N PRO A 227 18.58 -20.85 -6.19
CA PRO A 227 19.66 -21.07 -7.15
C PRO A 227 19.36 -20.58 -8.57
N LEU A 228 18.09 -20.48 -8.96
CA LEU A 228 17.72 -19.91 -10.27
C LEU A 228 17.84 -18.40 -10.32
N LEU A 229 17.83 -17.73 -9.18
CA LEU A 229 18.02 -16.28 -9.08
C LEU A 229 19.49 -15.90 -8.88
N GLY A 230 20.32 -16.79 -8.34
CA GLY A 230 21.72 -16.55 -8.04
C GLY A 230 22.14 -17.07 -6.68
N THR A 231 23.13 -16.43 -6.09
CA THR A 231 23.70 -16.77 -4.78
C THR A 231 23.48 -15.64 -3.78
N ASN A 232 23.83 -15.89 -2.51
CA ASN A 232 23.84 -14.85 -1.48
C ASN A 232 24.82 -13.71 -1.81
N GLU A 233 25.95 -14.04 -2.42
CA GLU A 233 26.96 -13.09 -2.86
C GLU A 233 26.47 -12.25 -4.05
N ASP A 234 25.65 -12.82 -4.94
CA ASP A 234 25.01 -12.08 -6.03
C ASP A 234 24.03 -11.05 -5.47
N PHE A 235 23.28 -11.39 -4.41
CA PHE A 235 22.41 -10.42 -3.72
C PHE A 235 23.20 -9.28 -3.09
N GLU A 236 24.30 -9.58 -2.38
CA GLU A 236 25.18 -8.55 -1.81
C GLU A 236 25.77 -7.65 -2.89
N THR A 237 26.14 -8.26 -4.02
CA THR A 237 26.66 -7.53 -5.19
C THR A 237 25.58 -6.63 -5.78
N LEU A 238 24.36 -7.14 -5.96
CA LEU A 238 23.22 -6.35 -6.43
C LEU A 238 22.99 -5.14 -5.52
N CYS A 239 22.98 -5.32 -4.19
CA CYS A 239 22.81 -4.22 -3.24
C CYS A 239 23.92 -3.16 -3.37
N LYS A 240 25.17 -3.59 -3.52
CA LYS A 240 26.34 -2.67 -3.70
C LYS A 240 26.26 -1.91 -5.02
N GLU A 241 25.90 -2.59 -6.11
CA GLU A 241 25.76 -1.94 -7.42
C GLU A 241 24.55 -0.99 -7.44
N ALA A 242 23.40 -1.39 -6.88
CA ALA A 242 22.20 -0.56 -6.77
C ALA A 242 22.48 0.74 -5.98
N ALA A 243 23.26 0.64 -4.91
CA ALA A 243 23.62 1.81 -4.10
C ALA A 243 24.41 2.88 -4.89
N LYS A 244 25.15 2.50 -5.95
CA LYS A 244 25.83 3.46 -6.83
C LYS A 244 24.86 4.33 -7.63
N TYR A 245 23.65 3.83 -7.85
CA TYR A 245 22.54 4.52 -8.50
C TYR A 245 21.58 5.17 -7.49
N GLY A 246 21.89 5.11 -6.19
CA GLY A 246 20.99 5.59 -5.14
C GLY A 246 19.79 4.70 -4.88
N ILE A 247 19.82 3.44 -5.35
CA ILE A 247 18.71 2.50 -5.27
C ILE A 247 18.90 1.55 -4.08
N GLY A 248 17.90 1.47 -3.19
CA GLY A 248 17.82 0.48 -2.12
C GLY A 248 16.96 -0.72 -2.50
N ILE A 249 17.05 -1.83 -1.74
CA ILE A 249 16.30 -3.06 -2.02
C ILE A 249 15.50 -3.47 -0.79
N VAL A 250 14.19 -3.61 -0.93
CA VAL A 250 13.26 -4.14 0.07
C VAL A 250 12.88 -5.57 -0.33
N LEU A 251 12.99 -6.51 0.60
CA LEU A 251 12.70 -7.93 0.40
C LEU A 251 11.30 -8.29 0.86
N ASP A 252 10.76 -9.35 0.29
CA ASP A 252 9.51 -9.98 0.74
C ASP A 252 9.80 -10.97 1.88
N GLY A 253 9.13 -10.79 3.01
CA GLY A 253 9.25 -11.64 4.20
C GLY A 253 7.99 -12.49 4.36
N VAL A 254 8.08 -13.76 3.98
CA VAL A 254 7.00 -14.73 4.08
C VAL A 254 7.18 -15.54 5.36
N PHE A 255 6.57 -15.11 6.46
CA PHE A 255 6.81 -15.67 7.79
C PHE A 255 5.59 -16.36 8.41
N SER A 256 4.46 -16.46 7.70
CA SER A 256 3.24 -17.14 8.13
C SER A 256 3.23 -18.64 7.79
N HIS A 257 4.01 -19.05 6.79
CA HIS A 257 4.07 -20.44 6.32
C HIS A 257 5.40 -20.73 5.63
N THR A 258 5.69 -22.01 5.38
CA THR A 258 6.82 -22.47 4.57
C THR A 258 6.32 -23.36 3.43
N GLY A 259 7.21 -23.74 2.52
CA GLY A 259 6.92 -24.82 1.59
C GLY A 259 6.79 -26.18 2.29
N SER A 260 5.88 -27.03 1.84
CA SER A 260 5.80 -28.42 2.32
C SER A 260 7.07 -29.20 2.03
N ASP A 261 7.78 -28.81 0.98
CA ASP A 261 9.08 -29.34 0.54
C ASP A 261 10.29 -28.59 1.12
N SER A 262 10.05 -27.64 2.06
CA SER A 262 11.13 -26.88 2.71
C SER A 262 12.03 -27.78 3.57
N ARG A 263 13.24 -27.34 3.86
CA ARG A 263 14.14 -28.01 4.82
C ARG A 263 13.57 -28.07 6.23
N TYR A 264 12.65 -27.17 6.58
CA TYR A 264 12.01 -27.10 7.89
C TYR A 264 10.88 -28.11 8.04
N PHE A 265 10.04 -28.27 7.01
CA PHE A 265 8.92 -29.21 7.01
C PHE A 265 9.26 -30.55 6.35
N ASN A 266 9.78 -30.53 5.11
CA ASN A 266 10.34 -31.64 4.35
C ASN A 266 9.40 -32.84 4.11
N ARG A 267 8.13 -32.59 3.73
CA ARG A 267 7.20 -33.66 3.39
C ARG A 267 7.68 -34.50 2.20
N GLU A 268 8.19 -33.85 1.18
CA GLU A 268 8.65 -34.47 -0.08
C GLU A 268 10.03 -35.14 0.02
N GLY A 269 10.77 -34.94 1.11
CA GLY A 269 12.08 -35.57 1.35
C GLY A 269 13.24 -34.96 0.57
N ARG A 270 13.08 -33.73 0.06
CA ARG A 270 14.14 -33.04 -0.71
C ARG A 270 15.43 -32.78 0.09
N TYR A 271 15.29 -32.68 1.43
CA TYR A 271 16.39 -32.43 2.37
C TYR A 271 16.73 -33.66 3.23
N GLY A 272 16.58 -34.87 2.68
CA GLY A 272 16.87 -36.14 3.36
C GLY A 272 15.81 -36.51 4.39
N GLU A 273 16.22 -37.16 5.49
CA GLU A 273 15.31 -37.71 6.51
C GLU A 273 14.89 -36.67 7.57
N GLY A 274 15.48 -35.47 7.56
CA GLY A 274 15.16 -34.42 8.51
C GLY A 274 13.85 -33.68 8.18
N GLY A 275 13.52 -32.67 9.02
CA GLY A 275 12.34 -31.83 8.87
C GLY A 275 11.15 -32.28 9.72
N ALA A 276 10.25 -31.34 10.00
CA ALA A 276 9.17 -31.53 10.96
C ALA A 276 8.18 -32.63 10.58
N TYR A 277 7.95 -32.85 9.29
CA TYR A 277 7.00 -33.86 8.82
C TYR A 277 7.58 -35.29 8.95
N ARG A 278 8.86 -35.47 8.60
CA ARG A 278 9.51 -36.78 8.55
C ARG A 278 10.07 -37.24 9.88
N ASP A 279 10.60 -36.32 10.69
CA ASP A 279 11.22 -36.60 11.98
C ASP A 279 10.41 -35.97 13.13
N PRO A 280 9.71 -36.76 13.93
CA PRO A 280 9.01 -36.26 15.12
C PRO A 280 9.93 -35.59 16.16
N ASN A 281 11.23 -35.85 16.14
CA ASN A 281 12.23 -35.25 17.01
C ASN A 281 12.95 -34.06 16.36
N SER A 282 12.52 -33.65 15.17
CA SER A 282 13.09 -32.50 14.48
C SER A 282 13.06 -31.24 15.35
N PRO A 283 14.11 -30.41 15.36
CA PRO A 283 14.10 -29.12 16.04
C PRO A 283 13.00 -28.16 15.50
N TYR A 284 12.48 -28.43 14.31
CA TYR A 284 11.42 -27.68 13.67
C TYR A 284 10.01 -28.21 13.98
N ARG A 285 9.90 -29.36 14.69
CA ARG A 285 8.60 -30.02 14.93
C ARG A 285 7.60 -29.09 15.63
N SER A 286 8.03 -28.31 16.58
CA SER A 286 7.19 -27.36 17.32
C SER A 286 6.77 -26.13 16.53
N TRP A 287 7.33 -25.92 15.34
CA TRP A 287 6.94 -24.79 14.48
C TRP A 287 5.57 -24.99 13.83
N TYR A 288 5.11 -26.25 13.74
CA TYR A 288 3.91 -26.62 13.00
C TYR A 288 2.90 -27.32 13.90
N ASP A 289 1.62 -27.12 13.60
CA ASP A 289 0.51 -27.77 14.29
C ASP A 289 0.09 -29.05 13.54
N PHE A 290 0.38 -30.20 14.12
CA PHE A 290 0.04 -31.51 13.59
C PHE A 290 -1.19 -32.07 14.32
N ASP A 291 -2.31 -32.19 13.59
CA ASP A 291 -3.56 -32.73 14.11
C ASP A 291 -4.31 -33.47 12.96
N PRO A 292 -4.81 -34.68 13.17
CA PRO A 292 -5.60 -35.42 12.19
C PRO A 292 -6.87 -34.70 11.69
N LYS A 293 -7.33 -33.68 12.42
CA LYS A 293 -8.48 -32.85 11.98
C LYS A 293 -8.18 -32.03 10.72
N TYR A 294 -6.91 -31.73 10.47
CA TYR A 294 -6.51 -30.97 9.29
C TYR A 294 -6.34 -31.88 8.07
N LYS A 295 -6.66 -31.37 6.89
CA LYS A 295 -6.34 -32.04 5.65
C LYS A 295 -4.81 -32.23 5.54
N GLY A 296 -4.37 -33.44 5.22
CA GLY A 296 -2.94 -33.78 5.23
C GLY A 296 -2.33 -34.00 6.63
N GLY A 297 -3.09 -33.86 7.72
CA GLY A 297 -2.64 -34.11 9.10
C GLY A 297 -1.86 -32.97 9.75
N TYR A 298 -1.85 -31.78 9.17
CA TYR A 298 -1.21 -30.55 9.69
C TYR A 298 -1.94 -29.30 9.23
N ARG A 299 -1.83 -28.23 10.03
CA ARG A 299 -2.39 -26.92 9.69
C ARG A 299 -1.66 -26.33 8.49
N SER A 300 -2.40 -25.84 7.50
CA SER A 300 -1.86 -25.23 6.30
C SER A 300 -2.60 -23.94 5.97
N TRP A 301 -1.89 -23.01 5.37
CA TRP A 301 -2.41 -21.69 5.01
C TRP A 301 -3.58 -21.84 4.03
N TRP A 302 -4.76 -21.38 4.44
CA TRP A 302 -6.03 -21.50 3.68
C TRP A 302 -6.34 -22.93 3.18
N GLY A 303 -5.79 -23.97 3.82
CA GLY A 303 -5.98 -25.37 3.45
C GLY A 303 -5.14 -25.85 2.26
N PHE A 304 -4.17 -25.04 1.81
CA PHE A 304 -3.19 -25.46 0.81
C PHE A 304 -2.10 -26.32 1.44
N GLU A 305 -2.16 -27.63 1.22
CA GLU A 305 -1.21 -28.60 1.81
C GLU A 305 0.26 -28.33 1.41
N THR A 306 0.49 -27.61 0.32
CA THR A 306 1.84 -27.16 -0.08
C THR A 306 2.41 -26.02 0.78
N LEU A 307 1.59 -25.41 1.65
CA LEU A 307 1.92 -24.26 2.47
C LEU A 307 1.62 -24.54 3.96
N PRO A 308 2.41 -25.44 4.64
CA PRO A 308 2.26 -25.67 6.07
C PRO A 308 2.45 -24.37 6.84
N GLU A 309 1.44 -24.03 7.64
CA GLU A 309 1.42 -22.80 8.44
C GLU A 309 2.32 -22.96 9.66
N VAL A 310 3.11 -21.94 9.97
CA VAL A 310 3.96 -21.94 11.17
C VAL A 310 3.22 -21.33 12.36
N ASN A 311 3.65 -21.69 13.55
CA ASN A 311 3.20 -21.05 14.78
C ASN A 311 4.19 -19.94 15.14
N GLU A 312 3.81 -18.71 14.83
CA GLU A 312 4.61 -17.49 15.01
C GLU A 312 4.84 -17.13 16.49
N GLU A 313 4.21 -17.86 17.43
CA GLU A 313 4.43 -17.72 18.86
C GLU A 313 5.47 -18.71 19.39
N THR A 314 5.88 -19.70 18.61
CA THR A 314 6.89 -20.68 19.00
C THR A 314 8.24 -20.00 19.24
N PRO A 315 8.83 -20.08 20.47
CA PRO A 315 10.03 -19.33 20.80
C PRO A 315 11.23 -19.59 19.87
N SER A 316 11.42 -20.84 19.42
CA SER A 316 12.51 -21.18 18.51
C SER A 316 12.31 -20.63 17.10
N PHE A 317 11.07 -20.53 16.61
CA PHE A 317 10.77 -19.87 15.34
C PHE A 317 10.96 -18.36 15.45
N VAL A 318 10.43 -17.76 16.51
CA VAL A 318 10.61 -16.33 16.78
C VAL A 318 12.08 -15.96 16.83
N GLU A 319 12.91 -16.74 17.56
CA GLU A 319 14.35 -16.50 17.67
C GLU A 319 15.03 -16.69 16.31
N PHE A 320 14.64 -17.70 15.53
CA PHE A 320 15.19 -17.94 14.20
C PHE A 320 14.92 -16.77 13.25
N ILE A 321 13.72 -16.18 13.27
CA ILE A 321 13.37 -15.04 12.40
C ILE A 321 13.95 -13.73 12.97
N THR A 322 13.73 -13.45 14.26
CA THR A 322 13.94 -12.11 14.85
C THR A 322 15.16 -12.01 15.74
N GLY A 323 15.79 -13.14 16.07
CA GLY A 323 16.96 -13.18 16.95
C GLY A 323 18.18 -12.49 16.34
N LYS A 324 19.19 -12.24 17.18
CA LYS A 324 20.46 -11.68 16.73
C LYS A 324 21.20 -12.70 15.83
N GLY A 325 21.45 -12.33 14.59
CA GLY A 325 21.98 -13.25 13.57
C GLY A 325 20.90 -14.14 12.93
N GLY A 326 19.61 -13.94 13.25
CA GLY A 326 18.49 -14.60 12.60
C GLY A 326 18.25 -14.10 11.17
N VAL A 327 17.13 -14.51 10.59
CA VAL A 327 16.81 -14.23 9.17
C VAL A 327 16.83 -12.73 8.88
N ILE A 328 16.14 -11.93 9.68
CA ILE A 328 16.05 -10.46 9.47
C ILE A 328 17.44 -9.82 9.58
N ASP A 329 18.19 -10.11 10.63
CA ASP A 329 19.55 -9.59 10.80
C ASP A 329 20.45 -9.94 9.63
N THR A 330 20.37 -11.18 9.15
CA THR A 330 21.20 -11.70 8.04
C THR A 330 20.98 -10.89 6.78
N TRP A 331 19.74 -10.74 6.32
CA TRP A 331 19.47 -10.06 5.07
C TRP A 331 19.65 -8.54 5.12
N LEU A 332 19.33 -7.92 6.25
CA LEU A 332 19.59 -6.48 6.43
C LEU A 332 21.09 -6.17 6.45
N ARG A 333 21.92 -7.05 7.02
CA ARG A 333 23.39 -6.91 7.03
C ARG A 333 24.00 -7.20 5.65
N ARG A 334 23.37 -8.06 4.83
CA ARG A 334 23.74 -8.29 3.44
C ARG A 334 23.41 -7.12 2.51
N GLY A 335 22.65 -6.14 2.97
CA GLY A 335 22.40 -4.89 2.24
C GLY A 335 20.93 -4.56 2.00
N ALA A 336 19.98 -5.41 2.37
CA ALA A 336 18.56 -5.08 2.25
C ALA A 336 18.22 -3.78 3.01
N ALA A 337 17.37 -2.94 2.40
CA ALA A 337 16.89 -1.69 2.98
C ALA A 337 15.71 -1.90 3.93
N GLY A 338 15.03 -3.04 3.84
CA GLY A 338 13.87 -3.36 4.67
C GLY A 338 13.17 -4.63 4.22
N PHE A 339 11.99 -4.85 4.81
CA PHE A 339 11.10 -5.96 4.48
C PHE A 339 9.67 -5.49 4.23
N ARG A 340 8.99 -6.13 3.29
CA ARG A 340 7.54 -6.20 3.19
C ARG A 340 7.09 -7.52 3.80
N LEU A 341 6.16 -7.50 4.72
CA LEU A 341 5.58 -8.70 5.31
C LEU A 341 4.40 -9.20 4.49
N ASP A 342 4.52 -10.42 4.00
CA ASP A 342 3.44 -11.15 3.36
C ASP A 342 2.32 -11.41 4.35
N VAL A 343 1.06 -11.28 3.92
CA VAL A 343 -0.16 -11.45 4.72
C VAL A 343 -0.06 -10.89 6.15
N ALA A 344 0.42 -9.66 6.28
CA ALA A 344 0.69 -9.04 7.60
C ALA A 344 -0.55 -9.00 8.51
N ASP A 345 -1.75 -8.98 7.96
CA ASP A 345 -3.01 -9.04 8.70
C ASP A 345 -3.33 -10.44 9.27
N GLU A 346 -2.60 -11.48 8.85
CA GLU A 346 -2.67 -12.83 9.40
C GLU A 346 -1.53 -13.15 10.40
N LEU A 347 -0.56 -12.23 10.59
CA LEU A 347 0.49 -12.37 11.61
C LEU A 347 0.04 -11.77 12.96
N PRO A 348 0.30 -12.41 14.10
CA PRO A 348 0.01 -11.84 15.42
C PRO A 348 0.72 -10.50 15.65
N ASP A 349 0.05 -9.52 16.27
CA ASP A 349 0.64 -8.20 16.56
C ASP A 349 1.94 -8.32 17.36
N ALA A 350 2.00 -9.22 18.35
CA ALA A 350 3.20 -9.47 19.15
C ALA A 350 4.39 -9.99 18.30
N PHE A 351 4.14 -10.74 17.24
CA PHE A 351 5.19 -11.21 16.34
C PHE A 351 5.67 -10.06 15.45
N ILE A 352 4.75 -9.25 14.90
CA ILE A 352 5.09 -8.04 14.12
C ILE A 352 5.93 -7.07 14.96
N GLU A 353 5.62 -6.87 16.23
CA GLU A 353 6.42 -6.04 17.15
C GLU A 353 7.85 -6.57 17.33
N LYS A 354 8.04 -7.89 17.43
CA LYS A 354 9.36 -8.52 17.48
C LYS A 354 10.13 -8.36 16.16
N ILE A 355 9.44 -8.51 15.03
CA ILE A 355 10.01 -8.25 13.70
C ILE A 355 10.48 -6.79 13.63
N ARG A 356 9.63 -5.82 14.02
CA ARG A 356 10.02 -4.41 14.07
C ARG A 356 11.26 -4.20 14.94
N ALA A 357 11.29 -4.77 16.12
CA ALA A 357 12.43 -4.65 17.04
C ALA A 357 13.72 -5.20 16.39
N ALA A 358 13.64 -6.33 15.67
CA ALA A 358 14.77 -6.88 14.93
C ALA A 358 15.22 -5.97 13.78
N VAL A 359 14.29 -5.44 12.99
CA VAL A 359 14.58 -4.51 11.90
C VAL A 359 15.26 -3.24 12.44
N LYS A 360 14.66 -2.61 13.45
CA LYS A 360 15.16 -1.35 14.03
C LYS A 360 16.46 -1.54 14.85
N ARG A 361 16.75 -2.74 15.34
CA ARG A 361 18.02 -3.09 15.96
C ARG A 361 19.19 -2.98 14.98
N VAL A 362 18.99 -3.32 13.71
CA VAL A 362 20.03 -3.16 12.68
C VAL A 362 20.22 -1.69 12.33
N SER A 363 19.13 -0.97 12.08
CA SER A 363 19.14 0.50 11.90
C SER A 363 17.70 1.04 11.98
N PRO A 364 17.47 2.20 12.63
CA PRO A 364 16.17 2.87 12.61
C PRO A 364 15.70 3.26 11.20
N GLU A 365 16.64 3.41 10.26
CA GLU A 365 16.36 3.72 8.84
C GLU A 365 16.00 2.50 7.99
N LYS A 366 15.97 1.28 8.54
CA LYS A 366 15.45 0.10 7.83
C LYS A 366 13.92 0.10 7.87
N PHE A 367 13.30 -0.27 6.74
CA PHE A 367 11.86 -0.15 6.53
C PHE A 367 11.11 -1.46 6.81
N LEU A 368 9.92 -1.35 7.38
CA LEU A 368 9.02 -2.48 7.61
C LEU A 368 7.62 -2.15 7.10
N LEU A 369 7.30 -2.71 5.94
CA LEU A 369 6.01 -2.58 5.27
C LEU A 369 5.16 -3.82 5.52
N GLY A 370 3.85 -3.70 5.63
CA GLY A 370 2.94 -4.84 5.72
C GLY A 370 1.95 -4.89 4.56
N GLU A 371 1.55 -6.09 4.17
CA GLU A 371 0.44 -6.29 3.26
C GLU A 371 -0.87 -6.27 4.04
N VAL A 372 -1.72 -5.29 3.75
CA VAL A 372 -3.09 -5.16 4.27
C VAL A 372 -3.97 -4.60 3.17
N TRP A 373 -5.09 -5.26 2.88
CA TRP A 373 -5.91 -4.94 1.72
C TRP A 373 -6.98 -3.87 1.95
N GLU A 374 -7.34 -3.64 3.22
CA GLU A 374 -8.37 -2.68 3.62
C GLU A 374 -7.75 -1.52 4.41
N ASP A 375 -8.60 -0.68 5.02
CA ASP A 375 -8.16 0.29 6.01
C ASP A 375 -7.50 -0.41 7.20
N ALA A 376 -6.18 -0.26 7.32
CA ALA A 376 -5.38 -0.94 8.33
C ALA A 376 -5.71 -0.53 9.76
N THR A 377 -6.31 0.65 9.98
CA THR A 377 -6.70 1.11 11.32
C THR A 377 -7.97 0.46 11.82
N THR A 378 -8.85 0.06 10.90
CA THR A 378 -10.14 -0.56 11.25
C THR A 378 -10.14 -2.08 11.10
N LYS A 379 -9.00 -2.66 10.71
CA LYS A 379 -8.87 -4.13 10.57
C LYS A 379 -9.11 -4.84 11.90
N TYR A 380 -9.90 -5.91 11.85
CA TYR A 380 -10.19 -6.78 12.98
C TYR A 380 -9.63 -8.17 12.71
N GLY A 381 -8.89 -8.72 13.64
CA GLY A 381 -8.28 -10.05 13.53
C GLY A 381 -7.92 -10.59 14.91
N PHE A 382 -7.76 -11.90 15.06
CA PHE A 382 -7.44 -12.56 16.32
C PHE A 382 -8.36 -12.19 17.50
N GLY A 383 -9.63 -11.85 17.21
CA GLY A 383 -10.61 -11.48 18.22
C GLY A 383 -10.48 -10.04 18.75
N HIS A 384 -9.64 -9.20 18.16
CA HIS A 384 -9.47 -7.80 18.55
C HIS A 384 -9.15 -6.89 17.35
N ARG A 385 -9.25 -5.57 17.56
CA ARG A 385 -8.78 -4.57 16.60
C ARG A 385 -7.26 -4.62 16.48
N ARG A 386 -6.74 -4.66 15.25
CA ARG A 386 -5.32 -4.69 15.00
C ARG A 386 -4.66 -3.35 15.37
N THR A 387 -3.47 -3.42 15.95
CA THR A 387 -2.74 -2.23 16.45
C THR A 387 -1.42 -1.99 15.72
N TYR A 388 -1.12 -2.78 14.71
CA TYR A 388 0.17 -2.81 14.03
C TYR A 388 0.57 -1.49 13.35
N LEU A 389 -0.37 -0.55 13.15
CA LEU A 389 -0.09 0.75 12.51
C LEU A 389 -0.01 1.91 13.53
N LEU A 390 -0.16 1.63 14.83
CA LEU A 390 -0.21 2.66 15.88
C LEU A 390 1.15 3.04 16.49
N GLY A 391 2.26 2.52 15.96
CA GLY A 391 3.63 2.92 16.32
C GLY A 391 4.56 1.81 16.80
N LYS A 392 4.05 0.65 17.22
CA LYS A 392 4.85 -0.49 17.69
C LYS A 392 5.02 -1.62 16.68
N GLY A 393 4.16 -1.67 15.69
CA GLY A 393 4.17 -2.68 14.64
C GLY A 393 4.88 -2.23 13.36
N LEU A 394 4.14 -2.06 12.29
CA LEU A 394 4.64 -1.69 10.97
C LEU A 394 5.05 -0.20 10.90
N ASP A 395 5.96 0.13 9.98
CA ASP A 395 6.17 1.53 9.58
C ASP A 395 5.00 2.00 8.73
N SER A 396 4.54 1.16 7.79
CA SER A 396 3.39 1.43 6.95
C SER A 396 2.84 0.17 6.30
N VAL A 397 1.88 0.34 5.39
CA VAL A 397 1.19 -0.74 4.68
C VAL A 397 1.12 -0.48 3.17
N MET A 398 0.88 -1.55 2.41
CA MET A 398 0.47 -1.47 1.00
C MET A 398 -0.93 -0.83 0.92
N ASN A 399 -1.06 0.24 0.13
CA ASN A 399 -2.24 1.10 0.14
C ASN A 399 -3.28 0.69 -0.93
N TYR A 400 -3.87 -0.47 -0.76
CA TYR A 400 -4.97 -0.96 -1.62
C TYR A 400 -6.17 0.00 -1.69
N PRO A 401 -6.57 0.69 -0.60
CA PRO A 401 -7.63 1.68 -0.70
C PRO A 401 -7.37 2.78 -1.73
N PHE A 402 -6.16 3.35 -1.78
CA PHE A 402 -5.82 4.35 -2.81
C PHE A 402 -5.83 3.78 -4.21
N LYS A 403 -5.28 2.56 -4.40
CA LYS A 403 -5.38 1.85 -5.68
C LYS A 403 -6.82 1.79 -6.18
N ASN A 404 -7.73 1.33 -5.32
CA ASN A 404 -9.14 1.16 -5.68
C ASN A 404 -9.79 2.51 -6.01
N ALA A 405 -9.63 3.53 -5.16
CA ALA A 405 -10.19 4.87 -5.37
C ALA A 405 -9.73 5.50 -6.69
N VAL A 406 -8.42 5.38 -7.01
CA VAL A 406 -7.84 5.96 -8.22
C VAL A 406 -8.30 5.21 -9.48
N LEU A 407 -8.26 3.87 -9.47
CA LEU A 407 -8.72 3.07 -10.61
C LEU A 407 -10.21 3.28 -10.88
N ASP A 408 -11.03 3.33 -9.84
CA ASP A 408 -12.45 3.60 -9.96
C ASP A 408 -12.73 5.01 -10.52
N PHE A 409 -11.98 6.02 -10.07
CA PHE A 409 -12.08 7.37 -10.61
C PHE A 409 -11.76 7.40 -12.10
N VAL A 410 -10.62 6.88 -12.53
CA VAL A 410 -10.25 6.93 -13.97
C VAL A 410 -11.17 6.08 -14.84
N LYS A 411 -11.83 5.07 -14.28
CA LYS A 411 -12.85 4.25 -14.96
C LYS A 411 -14.22 4.94 -15.10
N GLY A 412 -14.51 5.98 -14.33
CA GLY A 412 -15.77 6.71 -14.48
C GLY A 412 -16.51 7.04 -13.20
N LYS A 413 -16.10 6.55 -12.01
CA LYS A 413 -16.72 6.97 -10.75
C LYS A 413 -16.56 8.48 -10.52
N PRO A 414 -17.52 9.14 -9.88
CA PRO A 414 -17.42 10.57 -9.58
C PRO A 414 -16.20 10.90 -8.72
N ALA A 415 -15.56 12.04 -9.00
CA ALA A 415 -14.39 12.52 -8.26
C ALA A 415 -14.66 12.68 -6.75
N GLN A 416 -15.89 13.06 -6.37
CA GLN A 416 -16.31 13.19 -4.97
C GLN A 416 -16.12 11.89 -4.20
N GLN A 417 -16.48 10.76 -4.80
CA GLN A 417 -16.35 9.47 -4.16
C GLN A 417 -14.88 9.11 -3.96
N ALA A 418 -14.05 9.24 -5.00
CA ALA A 418 -12.62 8.97 -4.90
C ALA A 418 -11.93 9.89 -3.88
N ALA A 419 -12.27 11.18 -3.87
CA ALA A 419 -11.74 12.13 -2.89
C ALA A 419 -12.13 11.75 -1.45
N GLY A 420 -13.39 11.32 -1.23
CA GLY A 420 -13.86 10.86 0.07
C GLY A 420 -13.12 9.62 0.57
N GLU A 421 -12.90 8.62 -0.30
CA GLU A 421 -12.14 7.41 0.01
C GLU A 421 -10.68 7.72 0.34
N ILE A 422 -10.02 8.60 -0.44
CA ILE A 422 -8.64 9.04 -0.19
C ILE A 422 -8.53 9.81 1.13
N LEU A 423 -9.43 10.78 1.37
CA LEU A 423 -9.43 11.59 2.59
C LEU A 423 -9.70 10.74 3.83
N SER A 424 -10.55 9.71 3.73
CA SER A 424 -10.81 8.77 4.82
C SER A 424 -9.51 8.08 5.29
N ILE A 425 -8.72 7.56 4.37
CA ILE A 425 -7.43 6.92 4.69
C ILE A 425 -6.44 7.94 5.25
N CYS A 426 -6.37 9.15 4.67
CA CYS A 426 -5.52 10.22 5.19
C CYS A 426 -5.92 10.67 6.60
N GLU A 427 -7.20 10.63 6.93
CA GLU A 427 -7.69 10.94 8.27
C GLU A 427 -7.39 9.83 9.28
N HIS A 428 -7.51 8.58 8.85
CA HIS A 428 -7.39 7.43 9.74
C HIS A 428 -5.93 7.06 10.04
N TYR A 429 -5.02 7.20 9.07
CA TYR A 429 -3.64 6.75 9.24
C TYR A 429 -2.78 7.77 10.00
N PRO A 430 -1.91 7.33 10.94
CA PRO A 430 -0.85 8.17 11.48
C PRO A 430 -0.04 8.88 10.39
N ALA A 431 0.26 10.16 10.59
CA ALA A 431 1.03 10.93 9.61
C ALA A 431 2.37 10.26 9.20
N PRO A 432 3.16 9.67 10.11
CA PRO A 432 4.34 8.91 9.71
C PRO A 432 4.01 7.74 8.77
N ALA A 433 2.92 7.01 9.02
CA ALA A 433 2.54 5.85 8.24
C ALA A 433 2.01 6.24 6.85
N ILE A 434 1.08 7.20 6.74
CA ILE A 434 0.53 7.61 5.44
C ILE A 434 1.60 8.20 4.52
N ASN A 435 2.60 8.90 5.05
CA ASN A 435 3.70 9.46 4.27
C ASN A 435 4.69 8.40 3.74
N THR A 436 4.57 7.16 4.20
CA THR A 436 5.37 6.01 3.75
C THR A 436 4.51 4.82 3.32
N ALA A 437 3.20 5.01 3.13
CA ALA A 437 2.31 4.00 2.57
C ALA A 437 2.67 3.72 1.11
N LEU A 438 2.71 2.45 0.71
CA LEU A 438 3.09 2.05 -0.64
C LEU A 438 1.87 2.16 -1.57
N ASN A 439 1.87 3.16 -2.44
CA ASN A 439 0.79 3.45 -3.38
C ASN A 439 1.10 2.83 -4.74
N PHE A 440 0.23 2.00 -5.27
CA PHE A 440 0.41 1.27 -6.53
C PHE A 440 -0.91 1.17 -7.29
N LEU A 441 -0.85 0.75 -8.55
CA LEU A 441 -2.03 0.45 -9.37
C LEU A 441 -2.12 -1.05 -9.69
N SER A 442 -0.98 -1.72 -9.82
CA SER A 442 -0.86 -3.14 -10.07
C SER A 442 0.09 -3.79 -9.07
N THR A 443 -0.10 -5.08 -8.83
CA THR A 443 0.85 -5.96 -8.13
C THR A 443 0.83 -7.36 -8.75
N HIS A 444 1.67 -8.25 -8.24
CA HIS A 444 1.67 -9.67 -8.63
C HIS A 444 0.40 -10.43 -8.21
N ASP A 445 -0.45 -9.85 -7.34
CA ASP A 445 -1.70 -10.45 -6.82
C ASP A 445 -2.97 -9.87 -7.46
N THR A 446 -2.85 -8.79 -8.22
CA THR A 446 -3.99 -8.12 -8.84
C THR A 446 -3.85 -8.10 -10.36
N GLU A 447 -4.97 -7.90 -11.06
CA GLU A 447 -4.92 -7.62 -12.49
C GLU A 447 -4.05 -6.38 -12.75
N ARG A 448 -3.38 -6.34 -13.91
CA ARG A 448 -2.63 -5.15 -14.33
C ARG A 448 -3.55 -3.96 -14.53
N ALA A 449 -3.08 -2.79 -14.16
CA ALA A 449 -3.88 -1.56 -14.17
C ALA A 449 -4.49 -1.26 -15.54
N LEU A 450 -3.73 -1.44 -16.62
CA LEU A 450 -4.26 -1.24 -17.98
C LEU A 450 -5.41 -2.20 -18.30
N THR A 451 -5.30 -3.47 -17.91
CA THR A 451 -6.39 -4.45 -18.06
C THR A 451 -7.64 -4.03 -17.28
N VAL A 452 -7.46 -3.59 -16.02
CA VAL A 452 -8.58 -3.12 -15.18
C VAL A 452 -9.25 -1.89 -15.78
N ILE A 453 -8.48 -0.98 -16.39
CA ILE A 453 -8.96 0.29 -16.95
C ILE A 453 -9.66 0.08 -18.29
N ALA A 454 -9.09 -0.73 -19.16
CA ALA A 454 -9.44 -0.78 -20.59
C ALA A 454 -10.32 -1.97 -20.97
N ASP A 455 -10.36 -3.04 -20.18
CA ASP A 455 -11.16 -4.24 -20.50
C ASP A 455 -12.30 -4.44 -19.48
N GLU A 456 -13.19 -5.36 -19.81
CA GLU A 456 -14.26 -5.76 -18.91
C GLU A 456 -13.72 -6.61 -17.75
N PRO A 457 -14.28 -6.49 -16.55
CA PRO A 457 -13.84 -7.29 -15.41
C PRO A 457 -14.14 -8.77 -15.63
N ALA A 458 -13.28 -9.63 -15.08
CA ALA A 458 -13.45 -11.09 -15.20
C ALA A 458 -14.78 -11.61 -14.62
N ASN A 459 -15.32 -10.95 -13.58
CA ASN A 459 -16.63 -11.29 -12.97
C ASN A 459 -16.78 -12.78 -12.62
N GLY A 460 -15.72 -13.39 -12.08
CA GLY A 460 -15.71 -14.81 -11.72
C GLY A 460 -15.47 -15.79 -12.88
N ARG A 461 -15.25 -15.28 -14.10
CA ARG A 461 -14.87 -16.12 -15.25
C ARG A 461 -13.48 -16.72 -15.02
N GLY A 462 -13.32 -17.99 -15.38
CA GLY A 462 -12.12 -18.77 -15.14
C GLY A 462 -10.91 -18.37 -15.98
N ARG A 463 -9.78 -19.06 -15.75
CA ARG A 463 -8.51 -18.79 -16.44
C ARG A 463 -8.59 -18.99 -17.96
N GLU A 464 -9.39 -19.92 -18.44
CA GLU A 464 -9.62 -20.13 -19.88
C GLU A 464 -10.17 -18.87 -20.58
N TRP A 465 -11.07 -18.14 -19.92
CA TRP A 465 -11.57 -16.87 -20.45
C TRP A 465 -10.53 -15.75 -20.39
N GLN A 466 -9.64 -15.77 -19.39
CA GLN A 466 -8.63 -14.74 -19.17
C GLN A 466 -7.40 -14.90 -20.09
N SER A 467 -7.10 -16.15 -20.51
CA SER A 467 -5.95 -16.48 -21.34
C SER A 467 -6.01 -15.78 -22.70
N GLY A 468 -4.88 -15.21 -23.12
CA GLY A 468 -4.71 -14.51 -24.39
C GLY A 468 -5.54 -13.23 -24.53
N ARG A 469 -6.22 -12.79 -23.47
CA ARG A 469 -7.12 -11.64 -23.55
C ARG A 469 -6.38 -10.35 -23.30
N ASN A 470 -6.24 -9.54 -24.36
CA ASN A 470 -5.63 -8.23 -24.35
C ASN A 470 -6.47 -7.26 -25.19
N VAL A 471 -6.58 -6.02 -24.74
CA VAL A 471 -7.20 -4.95 -25.52
C VAL A 471 -6.20 -4.37 -26.53
N SER A 472 -6.72 -3.85 -27.62
CA SER A 472 -5.96 -3.19 -28.68
C SER A 472 -6.77 -2.06 -29.31
N GLY A 473 -6.18 -1.31 -30.24
CA GLY A 473 -6.86 -0.22 -30.97
C GLY A 473 -7.34 0.88 -30.01
N GLU A 474 -8.54 1.39 -30.23
CA GLU A 474 -9.11 2.54 -29.50
C GLU A 474 -9.19 2.29 -27.98
N ALA A 475 -9.61 1.11 -27.56
CA ALA A 475 -9.69 0.76 -26.13
C ALA A 475 -8.31 0.77 -25.44
N TYR A 476 -7.25 0.35 -26.15
CA TYR A 476 -5.88 0.45 -25.66
C TYR A 476 -5.44 1.91 -25.54
N GLU A 477 -5.68 2.72 -26.56
CA GLU A 477 -5.30 4.15 -26.59
C GLU A 477 -5.98 4.94 -25.47
N GLU A 478 -7.28 4.77 -25.30
CA GLU A 478 -8.02 5.39 -24.19
C GLU A 478 -7.54 4.86 -22.84
N GLY A 479 -7.29 3.55 -22.73
CA GLY A 479 -6.74 2.92 -21.55
C GLY A 479 -5.40 3.52 -21.12
N MET A 480 -4.50 3.78 -22.07
CA MET A 480 -3.19 4.41 -21.82
C MET A 480 -3.32 5.86 -21.34
N LEU A 481 -4.26 6.65 -21.87
CA LEU A 481 -4.53 8.01 -21.37
C LEU A 481 -5.03 7.97 -19.92
N ARG A 482 -5.94 7.06 -19.60
CA ARG A 482 -6.46 6.87 -18.25
C ARG A 482 -5.37 6.35 -17.28
N LEU A 483 -4.52 5.44 -17.73
CA LEU A 483 -3.39 4.92 -16.95
C LEU A 483 -2.39 6.03 -16.62
N ARG A 484 -2.10 6.92 -17.57
CA ARG A 484 -1.27 8.11 -17.37
C ARG A 484 -1.84 9.02 -16.29
N MET A 485 -3.16 9.32 -16.31
CA MET A 485 -3.81 10.10 -15.25
C MET A 485 -3.74 9.39 -13.89
N ALA A 486 -3.97 8.08 -13.87
CA ALA A 486 -3.92 7.29 -12.65
C ALA A 486 -2.53 7.34 -11.99
N TYR A 487 -1.46 7.22 -12.78
CA TYR A 487 -0.09 7.37 -12.25
C TYR A 487 0.22 8.80 -11.80
N ALA A 488 -0.29 9.83 -12.49
CA ALA A 488 -0.14 11.21 -12.02
C ALA A 488 -0.75 11.39 -10.61
N ILE A 489 -1.91 10.80 -10.34
CA ILE A 489 -2.54 10.82 -9.02
C ILE A 489 -1.67 10.04 -8.01
N ILE A 490 -1.28 8.80 -8.32
CA ILE A 490 -0.48 7.96 -7.42
C ILE A 490 0.86 8.62 -7.06
N TYR A 491 1.51 9.28 -8.00
CA TYR A 491 2.78 9.97 -7.77
C TYR A 491 2.64 11.25 -6.93
N THR A 492 1.46 11.82 -6.85
CA THR A 492 1.23 13.11 -6.16
C THR A 492 0.47 12.98 -4.84
N LEU A 493 -0.17 11.85 -4.57
CA LEU A 493 -0.79 11.56 -3.27
C LEU A 493 0.26 11.37 -2.15
N PRO A 494 -0.13 11.48 -0.86
CA PRO A 494 0.72 11.09 0.27
C PRO A 494 1.15 9.62 0.16
N GLY A 495 2.41 9.33 0.50
CA GLY A 495 2.97 7.98 0.43
C GLY A 495 4.04 7.82 -0.65
N LEU A 496 4.35 6.58 -0.99
CA LEU A 496 5.42 6.14 -1.86
C LEU A 496 4.81 5.52 -3.13
N PRO A 497 4.86 6.17 -4.30
CA PRO A 497 4.40 5.55 -5.53
C PRO A 497 5.25 4.33 -5.84
N CYS A 498 4.61 3.26 -6.30
CA CYS A 498 5.23 2.01 -6.71
C CYS A 498 4.72 1.59 -8.09
N LEU A 499 5.63 1.43 -9.02
CA LEU A 499 5.36 0.82 -10.31
C LEU A 499 5.50 -0.71 -10.20
N TYR A 500 4.56 -1.43 -10.73
CA TYR A 500 4.74 -2.87 -10.97
C TYR A 500 5.42 -3.05 -12.34
N TYR A 501 6.47 -3.86 -12.40
CA TYR A 501 7.27 -4.04 -13.62
C TYR A 501 6.41 -4.25 -14.87
N GLY A 502 6.69 -3.50 -15.91
CA GLY A 502 5.99 -3.57 -17.19
C GLY A 502 4.75 -2.68 -17.32
N ASP A 503 4.25 -2.07 -16.25
CA ASP A 503 3.14 -1.11 -16.36
C ASP A 503 3.56 0.11 -17.19
N GLU A 504 4.83 0.53 -17.11
CA GLU A 504 5.40 1.65 -17.87
C GLU A 504 5.47 1.42 -19.39
N ILE A 505 5.35 0.16 -19.81
CA ILE A 505 5.26 -0.22 -21.22
C ILE A 505 3.89 -0.79 -21.59
N GLY A 506 2.87 -0.53 -20.77
CA GLY A 506 1.50 -0.93 -21.05
C GLY A 506 1.25 -2.44 -21.07
N MET A 507 2.02 -3.23 -20.30
CA MET A 507 1.75 -4.67 -20.17
C MET A 507 0.36 -4.91 -19.63
N GLN A 508 -0.31 -5.93 -20.16
CA GLN A 508 -1.65 -6.34 -19.80
C GLN A 508 -1.63 -7.72 -19.14
N GLY A 509 -2.67 -8.07 -18.45
CA GLY A 509 -2.86 -9.38 -17.84
C GLY A 509 -3.92 -9.34 -16.74
N TYR A 510 -4.79 -10.32 -16.76
CA TYR A 510 -5.72 -10.59 -15.66
C TYR A 510 -4.96 -11.14 -14.45
N ARG A 511 -5.66 -11.74 -13.49
CA ARG A 511 -5.05 -12.29 -12.27
C ARG A 511 -4.02 -13.36 -12.57
N ASP A 512 -3.23 -13.69 -11.54
CA ASP A 512 -2.28 -14.79 -11.53
C ASP A 512 -2.78 -16.01 -12.35
N PRO A 513 -1.98 -16.49 -13.33
CA PRO A 513 -0.59 -16.12 -13.64
C PRO A 513 -0.45 -15.04 -14.73
N PHE A 514 -1.55 -14.54 -15.34
CA PHE A 514 -1.52 -13.67 -16.52
C PHE A 514 -0.91 -12.29 -16.26
N ASN A 515 -1.01 -11.76 -15.03
CA ASN A 515 -0.35 -10.51 -14.61
C ASN A 515 1.16 -10.66 -14.43
N ARG A 516 1.72 -11.89 -14.53
CA ARG A 516 3.12 -12.25 -14.29
C ARG A 516 3.85 -12.64 -15.58
N GLY A 517 3.48 -12.05 -16.73
CA GLY A 517 4.20 -12.21 -17.99
C GLY A 517 5.64 -11.72 -17.88
N TYR A 518 6.56 -12.26 -18.71
CA TYR A 518 7.93 -11.77 -18.77
C TYR A 518 7.98 -10.35 -19.33
N TYR A 519 8.89 -9.51 -18.83
CA TYR A 519 9.03 -8.13 -19.29
C TYR A 519 9.44 -8.06 -20.76
N CYS A 520 8.66 -7.37 -21.57
CA CYS A 520 8.90 -7.21 -23.01
C CYS A 520 9.99 -6.16 -23.27
N TRP A 521 11.28 -6.53 -23.17
CA TRP A 521 12.39 -5.60 -23.37
C TRP A 521 12.52 -5.07 -24.81
N ASP A 522 11.86 -5.68 -25.76
CA ASP A 522 11.74 -5.28 -27.16
C ASP A 522 10.46 -4.48 -27.45
N SER A 523 9.70 -4.09 -26.44
CA SER A 523 8.52 -3.24 -26.59
C SER A 523 8.87 -1.88 -27.18
N HIS A 524 8.06 -1.42 -28.12
CA HIS A 524 8.11 -0.08 -28.68
C HIS A 524 7.16 0.91 -28.00
N GLU A 525 6.44 0.48 -26.94
CA GLU A 525 5.61 1.36 -26.15
C GLU A 525 6.46 2.15 -25.16
N GLU A 526 6.61 3.43 -25.41
CA GLU A 526 7.49 4.30 -24.62
C GLU A 526 6.78 5.56 -24.09
N ARG A 527 5.50 5.75 -24.37
CA ARG A 527 4.79 7.00 -24.06
C ARG A 527 4.69 7.32 -22.58
N LEU A 528 4.57 6.30 -21.74
CA LEU A 528 4.41 6.49 -20.29
C LEU A 528 5.74 6.71 -19.56
N LYS A 529 6.84 6.14 -20.06
CA LYS A 529 8.17 6.24 -19.41
C LYS A 529 8.61 7.69 -19.14
N PRO A 530 8.60 8.62 -20.14
CA PRO A 530 9.04 10.00 -19.88
C PRO A 530 8.12 10.72 -18.88
N VAL A 531 6.82 10.44 -18.89
CA VAL A 531 5.86 11.02 -17.93
C VAL A 531 6.19 10.55 -16.51
N LEU A 532 6.44 9.26 -16.30
CA LEU A 532 6.80 8.68 -15.00
C LEU A 532 8.14 9.22 -14.50
N ALA A 533 9.13 9.33 -15.38
CA ALA A 533 10.43 9.92 -15.02
C ALA A 533 10.29 11.40 -14.61
N GLN A 534 9.47 12.19 -15.31
CA GLN A 534 9.18 13.58 -14.95
C GLN A 534 8.44 13.67 -13.60
N LEU A 535 7.45 12.80 -13.34
CA LEU A 535 6.75 12.73 -12.07
C LEU A 535 7.68 12.35 -10.93
N ALA A 536 8.62 11.41 -11.15
CA ALA A 536 9.65 11.05 -10.19
C ALA A 536 10.59 12.23 -9.90
N GLN A 537 11.08 12.92 -10.94
CA GLN A 537 11.91 14.10 -10.79
C GLN A 537 11.18 15.21 -9.99
N LEU A 538 9.92 15.44 -10.29
CA LEU A 538 9.09 16.39 -9.56
C LEU A 538 8.98 16.02 -8.07
N ARG A 539 8.77 14.75 -7.75
CA ARG A 539 8.75 14.28 -6.35
C ARG A 539 10.07 14.51 -5.63
N HIS A 540 11.19 14.31 -6.32
CA HIS A 540 12.53 14.50 -5.74
C HIS A 540 12.84 15.98 -5.48
N SER A 541 12.34 16.89 -6.32
CA SER A 541 12.63 18.32 -6.25
C SER A 541 11.67 19.11 -5.37
N CYS A 542 10.40 18.66 -5.21
CA CYS A 542 9.38 19.39 -4.46
C CYS A 542 9.18 18.80 -3.05
N GLU A 543 9.44 19.61 -2.03
CA GLU A 543 9.31 19.23 -0.61
C GLU A 543 7.88 18.82 -0.24
N ALA A 544 6.88 19.43 -0.86
CA ALA A 544 5.48 19.13 -0.58
C ALA A 544 5.12 17.65 -0.79
N PHE A 545 5.80 16.91 -1.68
CA PHE A 545 5.55 15.50 -1.90
C PHE A 545 6.17 14.57 -0.86
N ARG A 546 7.05 15.07 0.00
CA ARG A 546 7.63 14.27 1.08
C ARG A 546 6.66 14.07 2.23
N THR A 547 6.13 15.17 2.77
CA THR A 547 5.27 15.15 3.97
C THR A 547 4.16 16.20 3.94
N GLY A 548 3.96 16.89 2.82
CA GLY A 548 2.96 17.94 2.69
C GLY A 548 1.54 17.41 2.91
N ALA A 549 0.71 18.22 3.54
CA ALA A 549 -0.69 17.88 3.79
C ALA A 549 -1.49 17.81 2.49
N LEU A 550 -2.41 16.86 2.41
CA LEU A 550 -3.39 16.78 1.31
C LEU A 550 -4.58 17.70 1.60
N ARG A 551 -4.94 18.52 0.62
CA ARG A 551 -6.14 19.36 0.66
C ARG A 551 -6.89 19.24 -0.66
N VAL A 552 -8.13 18.77 -0.64
CA VAL A 552 -8.99 18.74 -1.83
C VAL A 552 -9.66 20.11 -1.98
N LEU A 553 -9.51 20.72 -3.15
CA LEU A 553 -10.11 22.01 -3.50
C LEU A 553 -11.42 21.83 -4.25
N ARG A 554 -11.45 20.89 -5.20
CA ARG A 554 -12.64 20.51 -5.98
C ARG A 554 -12.61 19.03 -6.30
N ALA A 555 -13.73 18.37 -6.11
CA ALA A 555 -13.97 17.02 -6.58
C ALA A 555 -15.39 16.96 -7.10
N GLU A 556 -15.56 16.99 -8.41
CA GLU A 556 -16.87 17.08 -9.06
C GLU A 556 -16.87 16.39 -10.42
N GLY A 557 -17.78 15.44 -10.62
CA GLY A 557 -17.90 14.72 -11.89
C GLY A 557 -16.58 14.01 -12.26
N GLY A 558 -15.98 14.45 -13.36
CA GLY A 558 -14.68 13.96 -13.86
C GLY A 558 -13.48 14.82 -13.46
N VAL A 559 -13.64 15.82 -12.60
CA VAL A 559 -12.56 16.74 -12.20
C VAL A 559 -12.15 16.50 -10.76
N LEU A 560 -10.87 16.23 -10.55
CA LEU A 560 -10.25 16.11 -9.23
C LEU A 560 -9.13 17.15 -9.11
N HIS A 561 -9.30 18.12 -8.21
CA HIS A 561 -8.39 19.23 -7.97
C HIS A 561 -7.98 19.25 -6.50
N TYR A 562 -6.70 19.12 -6.22
CA TYR A 562 -6.17 19.06 -4.85
C TYR A 562 -4.78 19.65 -4.74
N GLN A 563 -4.37 19.92 -3.52
CA GLN A 563 -3.05 20.43 -3.16
C GLN A 563 -2.28 19.46 -2.28
N ARG A 564 -0.95 19.51 -2.40
CA ARG A 564 0.01 19.04 -1.41
C ARG A 564 0.68 20.27 -0.80
N VAL A 565 0.35 20.56 0.44
CA VAL A 565 0.81 21.76 1.14
C VAL A 565 1.99 21.41 2.01
N GLY A 566 3.19 21.77 1.57
CA GLY A 566 4.45 21.63 2.31
C GLY A 566 4.80 22.87 3.14
N ALA A 567 5.96 22.84 3.78
CA ALA A 567 6.44 23.97 4.59
C ALA A 567 6.92 25.14 3.71
N THR A 568 7.60 24.83 2.62
CA THR A 568 8.23 25.82 1.72
C THR A 568 7.54 25.93 0.37
N GLU A 569 6.84 24.89 -0.06
CA GLU A 569 6.22 24.78 -1.37
C GLU A 569 4.82 24.18 -1.27
N THR A 570 3.97 24.55 -2.20
CA THR A 570 2.66 23.94 -2.41
C THR A 570 2.58 23.45 -3.86
N ALA A 571 2.26 22.18 -4.03
CA ALA A 571 1.95 21.60 -5.33
C ALA A 571 0.43 21.51 -5.49
N GLU A 572 -0.08 22.02 -6.60
CA GLU A 572 -1.50 22.00 -6.97
C GLU A 572 -1.70 21.09 -8.18
N ILE A 573 -2.55 20.09 -8.04
CA ILE A 573 -2.75 19.01 -9.00
C ILE A 573 -4.19 19.04 -9.48
N ILE A 574 -4.36 19.10 -10.80
CA ILE A 574 -5.67 19.11 -11.44
C ILE A 574 -5.72 17.97 -12.45
N VAL A 575 -6.68 17.07 -12.27
CA VAL A 575 -6.90 15.93 -13.16
C VAL A 575 -8.26 16.10 -13.82
N ASN A 576 -8.28 16.09 -15.14
CA ASN A 576 -9.47 16.24 -15.96
C ASN A 576 -9.76 14.95 -16.74
N ARG A 577 -10.72 14.17 -16.29
CA ARG A 577 -11.21 12.98 -16.98
C ARG A 577 -12.35 13.27 -17.96
N SER A 578 -12.74 14.52 -18.13
CA SER A 578 -13.79 14.87 -19.07
C SER A 578 -13.28 14.92 -20.53
N GLU A 579 -14.20 14.96 -21.47
CA GLU A 579 -13.90 15.06 -22.91
C GLU A 579 -13.68 16.50 -23.38
N HIS A 580 -13.67 17.47 -22.45
CA HIS A 580 -13.58 18.90 -22.77
C HIS A 580 -12.39 19.53 -22.03
N ILE A 581 -11.81 20.57 -22.62
CA ILE A 581 -10.87 21.45 -21.93
C ILE A 581 -11.61 22.10 -20.77
N ILE A 582 -10.99 22.08 -19.58
CA ILE A 582 -11.48 22.82 -18.42
C ILE A 582 -10.52 23.96 -18.09
N VAL A 583 -11.06 25.02 -17.50
CA VAL A 583 -10.29 26.15 -16.97
C VAL A 583 -10.50 26.17 -15.47
N GLU A 584 -9.45 25.92 -14.71
CA GLU A 584 -9.50 25.87 -13.25
C GLU A 584 -8.77 27.05 -12.61
N PRO A 585 -9.36 27.67 -11.58
CA PRO A 585 -8.67 28.68 -10.80
C PRO A 585 -7.62 28.02 -9.90
N LEU A 586 -6.41 28.56 -9.88
CA LEU A 586 -5.37 28.19 -8.93
C LEU A 586 -5.52 28.99 -7.63
N ALA A 587 -4.97 28.48 -6.54
CA ALA A 587 -4.96 29.17 -5.25
C ALA A 587 -4.27 30.56 -5.31
N SER A 588 -3.33 30.72 -6.23
CA SER A 588 -2.68 32.02 -6.54
C SER A 588 -3.60 33.06 -7.21
N GLY A 589 -4.84 32.69 -7.56
CA GLY A 589 -5.77 33.54 -8.31
C GLY A 589 -5.56 33.56 -9.83
N LYS A 590 -4.56 32.83 -10.34
CA LYS A 590 -4.40 32.58 -11.76
C LYS A 590 -5.36 31.49 -12.23
N HIS A 591 -5.44 31.28 -13.53
CA HIS A 591 -6.20 30.20 -14.13
C HIS A 591 -5.27 29.32 -14.99
N THR A 592 -5.54 28.04 -15.03
CA THR A 592 -4.85 27.09 -15.91
C THR A 592 -5.86 26.31 -16.75
N GLU A 593 -5.47 25.99 -17.97
CA GLU A 593 -6.23 25.10 -18.84
C GLU A 593 -5.74 23.67 -18.64
N VAL A 594 -6.67 22.71 -18.55
CA VAL A 594 -6.35 21.29 -18.46
C VAL A 594 -7.04 20.56 -19.61
N ASN A 595 -6.26 19.93 -20.43
CA ASN A 595 -6.74 19.18 -21.60
C ASN A 595 -7.69 18.02 -21.22
N PRO A 596 -8.56 17.60 -22.14
CA PRO A 596 -9.36 16.38 -21.97
C PRO A 596 -8.47 15.17 -21.66
N MET A 597 -8.93 14.29 -20.78
CA MET A 597 -8.21 13.08 -20.39
C MET A 597 -6.75 13.35 -20.00
N GLY A 598 -6.53 14.47 -19.28
CA GLY A 598 -5.21 14.97 -18.93
C GLY A 598 -5.09 15.47 -17.49
N PHE A 599 -3.93 15.99 -17.18
CA PHE A 599 -3.66 16.58 -15.87
C PHE A 599 -2.64 17.72 -16.00
N THR A 600 -2.62 18.60 -14.99
CA THR A 600 -1.63 19.67 -14.83
C THR A 600 -1.16 19.70 -13.40
N ILE A 601 0.13 19.93 -13.18
CA ILE A 601 0.73 20.10 -11.86
C ILE A 601 1.43 21.46 -11.84
N VAL A 602 1.08 22.28 -10.85
CA VAL A 602 1.69 23.59 -10.61
C VAL A 602 2.35 23.59 -9.24
N VAL A 603 3.61 24.00 -9.15
CA VAL A 603 4.33 24.14 -7.88
C VAL A 603 4.61 25.59 -7.63
N GLU A 604 4.27 26.08 -6.44
CA GLU A 604 4.48 27.47 -6.01
C GLU A 604 5.22 27.50 -4.66
N GLU A 605 6.16 28.43 -4.52
CA GLU A 605 6.81 28.70 -3.23
C GLU A 605 5.81 29.37 -2.26
N ASN A 606 5.82 28.95 -1.01
CA ASN A 606 5.02 29.53 0.06
C ASN A 606 5.64 30.86 0.52
N GLY A 607 5.13 32.00 0.02
CA GLY A 607 5.63 33.32 0.37
C GLY A 607 5.82 34.22 -0.87
N HIS A 608 5.89 35.52 -0.67
CA HIS A 608 5.75 36.55 -1.69
C HIS A 608 6.91 36.62 -2.70
N ASN A 609 7.06 35.63 -3.58
CA ASN A 609 7.87 35.82 -4.79
C ASN A 609 7.28 35.01 -5.96
N PRO A 610 6.98 35.65 -7.11
CA PRO A 610 6.27 34.99 -8.22
C PRO A 610 7.18 34.19 -9.15
N ASN A 611 8.16 33.46 -8.61
CA ASN A 611 8.91 32.49 -9.39
C ASN A 611 8.14 31.18 -9.41
N HIS A 612 7.35 30.99 -10.47
CA HIS A 612 6.54 29.81 -10.69
C HIS A 612 7.29 28.78 -11.52
N SER A 613 7.36 27.56 -11.02
CA SER A 613 7.74 26.42 -11.85
C SER A 613 6.46 25.73 -12.32
N TYR A 614 6.06 25.97 -13.57
CA TYR A 614 5.02 25.20 -14.21
C TYR A 614 5.61 23.89 -14.72
N TYR A 615 5.09 22.79 -14.25
CA TYR A 615 5.34 21.48 -14.83
C TYR A 615 4.10 21.08 -15.65
N ASP A 616 4.02 21.59 -16.87
CA ASP A 616 3.03 21.11 -17.84
C ASP A 616 3.56 19.78 -18.41
N ILE A 617 3.15 18.71 -17.78
CA ILE A 617 3.48 17.35 -18.22
C ILE A 617 2.39 16.94 -19.21
N GLN A 618 2.58 17.33 -20.47
CA GLN A 618 1.69 16.96 -21.58
C GLN A 618 1.82 15.48 -21.97
#